data_a981aa8f171db1dbb67812997717d750
#
_entry.id   a981aa8f171db1dbb67812997717d750
#
_cell.length_a   1.000
_cell.length_b   1.000
_cell.length_c   1.000
_cell.angle_alpha   90.00
_cell.angle_beta   90.00
_cell.angle_gamma   90.00
#
_symmetry.space_group_name_H-M   'P 1'
#
loop_
_entity.id
_entity.type
_entity.pdbx_description
1 polymer ?
#
loop_
_entity_poly.entity_id
_entity_poly.type
_entity_poly.pdbx_seq_one_letter_code
_entity_poly.pdbx_strand_id
1 'polypeptide(L)'
;MKSAGASSKIVGIAVLLSISACGEHEAEPAAAGESSTDVAAIVAAEQPVALPPRTASPVGATVFFITPADGDTASNPVTIEFGLEGMNVVAAGVDEVHSGHHHLLVDTDPPDMGLPIPADENHIHFGDASTSTALTLEPGEHTLRLLLGDHLHIPHNPPIMSDTITIIIE
;
A
#
# COMPACT_ATOMS: atom_id res chain seq x y z
N MET A 1 32.20 -39.79 9.94
CA MET A 1 33.10 -38.99 10.81
C MET A 1 32.27 -37.87 11.34
N LYS A 2 31.77 -38.00 12.58
CA LYS A 2 32.06 -37.21 13.79
C LYS A 2 31.75 -35.74 13.59
N SER A 3 30.62 -35.25 14.14
CA SER A 3 30.34 -34.86 15.53
C SER A 3 30.75 -33.43 15.82
N ALA A 4 29.88 -32.57 16.26
CA ALA A 4 29.60 -32.04 17.57
C ALA A 4 28.77 -30.75 17.34
N GLY A 5 27.66 -30.36 17.95
CA GLY A 5 27.34 -30.48 19.37
C GLY A 5 27.77 -29.20 20.11
N ALA A 6 26.89 -28.16 20.17
CA ALA A 6 27.10 -27.08 21.13
C ALA A 6 25.76 -26.64 21.75
N SER A 7 25.59 -27.02 22.97
CA SER A 7 24.62 -26.62 23.97
C SER A 7 24.84 -25.17 24.38
N SER A 8 23.83 -24.34 24.48
CA SER A 8 23.92 -23.05 25.11
C SER A 8 22.84 -22.85 26.17
N LYS A 9 23.33 -22.41 27.31
CA LYS A 9 22.75 -22.39 28.63
C LYS A 9 21.69 -21.30 28.83
N ILE A 10 20.65 -21.71 29.51
CA ILE A 10 19.61 -20.84 30.10
C ILE A 10 20.21 -20.16 31.33
N VAL A 11 20.13 -18.85 31.39
CA VAL A 11 20.38 -18.06 32.60
C VAL A 11 19.05 -17.42 33.01
N GLY A 12 18.53 -17.92 34.11
CA GLY A 12 17.40 -17.34 34.83
C GLY A 12 17.85 -16.17 35.67
N ILE A 13 17.11 -15.09 35.63
CA ILE A 13 17.23 -13.98 36.60
C ILE A 13 15.89 -13.88 37.32
N ALA A 14 15.94 -14.17 38.61
CA ALA A 14 14.87 -13.94 39.58
C ALA A 14 14.90 -12.45 39.98
N VAL A 15 13.76 -11.79 39.99
CA VAL A 15 13.58 -10.46 40.60
C VAL A 15 12.67 -10.57 41.78
N LEU A 16 13.19 -10.11 42.89
CA LEU A 16 12.59 -10.08 44.23
C LEU A 16 11.42 -9.05 44.27
N LEU A 17 10.38 -9.49 44.95
CA LEU A 17 9.27 -8.70 45.45
C LEU A 17 9.69 -7.91 46.69
N SER A 18 9.44 -6.61 46.73
CA SER A 18 9.47 -5.82 47.96
C SER A 18 8.12 -5.12 48.16
N ILE A 19 7.45 -5.56 49.19
CA ILE A 19 6.24 -4.99 49.73
C ILE A 19 6.67 -3.93 50.75
N SER A 20 6.10 -2.73 50.73
CA SER A 20 6.13 -1.82 51.87
C SER A 20 4.78 -1.16 52.08
N ALA A 21 4.38 -1.18 53.30
CA ALA A 21 3.07 -0.97 53.84
C ALA A 21 2.81 0.46 54.33
N CYS A 22 1.49 0.78 54.43
CA CYS A 22 0.80 1.67 55.37
C CYS A 22 1.19 3.14 55.49
N GLY A 23 0.14 3.96 55.38
CA GLY A 23 0.01 5.29 55.92
C GLY A 23 -1.41 5.80 55.76
N GLU A 24 -2.26 5.41 56.76
CA GLU A 24 -3.56 6.04 56.97
C GLU A 24 -3.35 7.48 57.47
N HIS A 25 -4.03 8.43 56.84
CA HIS A 25 -4.33 9.69 57.50
C HIS A 25 -5.74 10.15 57.14
N GLU A 26 -6.60 10.02 58.13
CA GLU A 26 -8.00 10.48 58.20
C GLU A 26 -8.01 11.94 58.58
N ALA A 27 -8.73 12.77 57.86
CA ALA A 27 -9.42 13.95 58.36
C ALA A 27 -10.31 14.59 57.27
N GLU A 28 -11.60 14.53 57.48
CA GLU A 28 -12.70 15.31 56.89
C GLU A 28 -12.89 16.62 57.71
N PRO A 29 -13.85 17.53 57.33
CA PRO A 29 -14.28 18.11 56.05
C PRO A 29 -14.27 19.65 56.05
N ALA A 30 -14.40 20.28 54.90
CA ALA A 30 -15.07 21.57 54.81
C ALA A 30 -15.42 21.99 53.35
N ALA A 31 -16.70 22.13 53.11
CA ALA A 31 -17.47 23.16 52.42
C ALA A 31 -17.10 23.58 50.99
N ALA A 32 -18.03 23.29 50.10
CA ALA A 32 -18.67 24.17 49.11
C ALA A 32 -17.80 25.07 48.23
N GLY A 33 -17.79 24.72 46.97
CA GLY A 33 -17.41 25.58 45.86
C GLY A 33 -17.88 24.94 44.57
N GLU A 34 -19.14 25.16 44.23
CA GLU A 34 -19.68 24.84 42.90
C GLU A 34 -18.97 25.80 41.92
N SER A 35 -17.98 25.31 41.18
CA SER A 35 -17.51 25.98 39.98
C SER A 35 -17.90 25.12 38.80
N SER A 36 -19.03 25.46 38.25
CA SER A 36 -19.54 24.98 36.99
C SER A 36 -18.56 25.48 35.89
N THR A 37 -17.51 24.67 35.61
CA THR A 37 -16.74 24.87 34.38
C THR A 37 -17.54 24.24 33.24
N ASP A 38 -18.25 25.12 32.55
CA ASP A 38 -18.82 24.89 31.23
C ASP A 38 -17.67 24.46 30.29
N VAL A 39 -17.41 23.19 30.19
CA VAL A 39 -16.57 22.62 29.14
C VAL A 39 -17.41 22.66 27.86
N ALA A 40 -17.42 23.86 27.24
CA ALA A 40 -17.83 23.97 25.86
C ALA A 40 -16.95 22.98 25.07
N ALA A 41 -17.54 21.84 24.70
CA ALA A 41 -16.93 20.90 23.78
C ALA A 41 -16.60 21.64 22.50
N ILE A 42 -15.32 21.96 22.31
CA ILE A 42 -14.79 22.41 21.04
C ILE A 42 -14.87 21.18 20.11
N VAL A 43 -15.99 21.05 19.45
CA VAL A 43 -16.08 20.19 18.27
C VAL A 43 -15.20 20.87 17.23
N ALA A 44 -13.94 20.49 17.18
CA ALA A 44 -13.08 20.82 16.08
C ALA A 44 -13.72 20.19 14.85
N ALA A 45 -14.35 21.03 14.03
CA ALA A 45 -14.80 20.60 12.72
C ALA A 45 -13.56 20.12 11.96
N GLU A 46 -13.41 18.82 11.77
CA GLU A 46 -12.42 18.27 10.84
C GLU A 46 -12.68 18.90 9.47
N GLN A 47 -11.82 19.83 9.11
CA GLN A 47 -11.84 20.34 7.75
C GLN A 47 -11.46 19.19 6.82
N PRO A 48 -12.23 18.95 5.74
CA PRO A 48 -11.87 17.92 4.78
C PRO A 48 -10.47 18.23 4.25
N VAL A 49 -9.53 17.32 4.46
CA VAL A 49 -8.19 17.43 3.89
C VAL A 49 -8.37 17.36 2.37
N ALA A 50 -8.16 18.48 1.69
CA ALA A 50 -8.21 18.50 0.24
C ALA A 50 -7.08 17.61 -0.30
N LEU A 51 -7.43 16.61 -1.09
CA LEU A 51 -6.43 15.78 -1.80
C LEU A 51 -5.64 16.69 -2.76
N PRO A 52 -4.34 16.39 -2.95
CA PRO A 52 -3.54 17.11 -3.93
C PRO A 52 -4.15 16.95 -5.34
N PRO A 53 -4.02 17.96 -6.21
CA PRO A 53 -4.47 17.82 -7.58
C PRO A 53 -3.70 16.67 -8.26
N ARG A 54 -4.40 15.89 -9.08
CA ARG A 54 -3.79 14.80 -9.85
C ARG A 54 -2.74 15.35 -10.82
N THR A 55 -1.62 14.64 -10.94
CA THR A 55 -0.56 14.98 -11.90
C THR A 55 -1.07 14.87 -13.33
N ALA A 56 -0.82 15.89 -14.16
CA ALA A 56 -1.26 15.87 -15.56
C ALA A 56 -0.42 14.86 -16.37
N SER A 57 -1.09 14.05 -17.21
CA SER A 57 -0.42 13.21 -18.17
C SER A 57 -0.14 13.94 -19.48
N PRO A 58 0.99 13.68 -20.15
CA PRO A 58 1.24 14.21 -21.50
C PRO A 58 0.30 13.56 -22.52
N VAL A 59 -0.02 14.33 -23.56
CA VAL A 59 -0.85 13.84 -24.65
C VAL A 59 -0.14 12.70 -25.39
N GLY A 60 -0.83 11.57 -25.59
CA GLY A 60 -0.31 10.42 -26.28
C GLY A 60 0.52 9.47 -25.42
N ALA A 61 0.61 9.70 -24.10
CA ALA A 61 1.20 8.71 -23.20
C ALA A 61 0.32 7.46 -23.13
N THR A 62 0.94 6.29 -23.24
CA THR A 62 0.26 4.99 -23.23
C THR A 62 1.06 3.96 -22.42
N VAL A 63 0.34 3.10 -21.71
CA VAL A 63 0.86 1.91 -21.05
C VAL A 63 0.25 0.68 -21.72
N PHE A 64 1.04 -0.39 -21.89
CA PHE A 64 0.61 -1.57 -22.64
C PHE A 64 1.33 -2.83 -22.18
N PHE A 65 0.71 -3.99 -22.41
CA PHE A 65 1.35 -5.29 -22.23
C PHE A 65 2.25 -5.62 -23.43
N ILE A 66 3.44 -6.10 -23.14
CA ILE A 66 4.36 -6.71 -24.13
C ILE A 66 4.06 -8.21 -24.18
N THR A 67 3.90 -8.83 -23.02
CA THR A 67 3.44 -10.21 -22.84
C THR A 67 2.72 -10.32 -21.49
N PRO A 68 1.68 -11.18 -21.34
CA PRO A 68 1.00 -11.92 -22.38
C PRO A 68 0.12 -11.02 -23.28
N ALA A 69 -0.33 -11.56 -24.40
CA ALA A 69 -1.35 -10.95 -25.23
C ALA A 69 -2.76 -11.33 -24.75
N ASP A 70 -3.77 -10.58 -25.19
CA ASP A 70 -5.16 -10.92 -24.92
C ASP A 70 -5.54 -12.27 -25.52
N GLY A 71 -6.14 -13.15 -24.71
CA GLY A 71 -6.52 -14.51 -25.07
C GLY A 71 -5.43 -15.56 -24.94
N ASP A 72 -4.23 -15.19 -24.47
CA ASP A 72 -3.14 -16.16 -24.31
C ASP A 72 -3.44 -17.19 -23.21
N THR A 73 -2.93 -18.41 -23.44
CA THR A 73 -2.85 -19.46 -22.44
C THR A 73 -1.41 -19.56 -21.92
N ALA A 74 -1.24 -19.58 -20.63
CA ALA A 74 0.05 -19.63 -19.98
C ALA A 74 0.07 -20.64 -18.83
N SER A 75 1.26 -21.11 -18.48
CA SER A 75 1.48 -21.91 -17.27
C SER A 75 2.17 -21.09 -16.18
N ASN A 76 1.99 -21.50 -14.93
CA ASN A 76 2.59 -20.87 -13.77
C ASN A 76 4.10 -21.14 -13.63
N PRO A 77 4.90 -20.14 -13.18
CA PRO A 77 4.52 -18.73 -13.05
C PRO A 77 4.39 -18.05 -14.42
N VAL A 78 3.35 -17.23 -14.61
CA VAL A 78 3.20 -16.46 -15.83
C VAL A 78 4.10 -15.22 -15.79
N THR A 79 4.90 -15.03 -16.83
CA THR A 79 5.72 -13.82 -17.01
C THR A 79 4.87 -12.72 -17.63
N ILE A 80 4.85 -11.55 -17.01
CA ILE A 80 4.13 -10.37 -17.48
C ILE A 80 5.17 -9.28 -17.70
N GLU A 81 5.26 -8.79 -18.95
CA GLU A 81 6.12 -7.66 -19.33
C GLU A 81 5.25 -6.53 -19.86
N PHE A 82 5.59 -5.31 -19.50
CA PHE A 82 4.82 -4.14 -19.86
C PHE A 82 5.70 -2.96 -20.20
N GLY A 83 5.18 -2.06 -21.00
CA GLY A 83 5.86 -0.88 -21.49
C GLY A 83 5.08 0.40 -21.26
N LEU A 84 5.79 1.51 -21.35
CA LEU A 84 5.27 2.86 -21.25
C LEU A 84 5.86 3.70 -22.39
N GLU A 85 5.00 4.42 -23.11
CA GLU A 85 5.41 5.41 -24.12
C GLU A 85 4.98 6.81 -23.70
N GLY A 86 5.79 7.81 -24.08
CA GLY A 86 5.50 9.22 -23.82
C GLY A 86 5.79 9.70 -22.41
N MET A 87 6.26 8.81 -21.52
CA MET A 87 6.67 9.11 -20.14
C MET A 87 7.84 8.24 -19.70
N ASN A 88 8.44 8.60 -18.56
CA ASN A 88 9.51 7.84 -17.93
C ASN A 88 8.97 6.95 -16.81
N VAL A 89 9.49 5.72 -16.72
CA VAL A 89 9.26 4.86 -15.54
C VAL A 89 10.28 5.24 -14.49
N VAL A 90 9.80 5.56 -13.28
CA VAL A 90 10.64 5.92 -12.13
C VAL A 90 10.18 5.17 -10.88
N ALA A 91 11.02 5.13 -9.86
CA ALA A 91 10.62 4.55 -8.58
C ALA A 91 9.52 5.38 -7.89
N ALA A 92 8.67 4.73 -7.10
CA ALA A 92 7.66 5.39 -6.28
C ALA A 92 8.30 6.48 -5.38
N GLY A 93 7.60 7.61 -5.22
CA GLY A 93 8.09 8.76 -4.46
C GLY A 93 9.02 9.69 -5.22
N VAL A 94 9.44 9.34 -6.44
CA VAL A 94 10.22 10.24 -7.30
C VAL A 94 9.29 11.19 -8.03
N ASP A 95 9.37 12.47 -7.68
CA ASP A 95 8.60 13.55 -8.33
C ASP A 95 9.40 14.12 -9.50
N GLU A 96 9.17 13.55 -10.67
CA GLU A 96 9.79 13.96 -11.94
C GLU A 96 8.70 14.27 -12.96
N VAL A 97 8.95 15.26 -13.80
CA VAL A 97 8.00 15.65 -14.86
C VAL A 97 7.82 14.51 -15.87
N HIS A 98 6.57 14.20 -16.22
CA HIS A 98 6.22 13.14 -17.16
C HIS A 98 6.81 11.78 -16.75
N SER A 99 6.65 11.44 -15.49
CA SER A 99 7.08 10.17 -14.94
C SER A 99 6.00 9.51 -14.10
N GLY A 100 6.17 8.23 -13.86
CA GLY A 100 5.30 7.44 -13.00
C GLY A 100 5.83 6.03 -12.83
N HIS A 101 5.09 5.21 -12.10
CA HIS A 101 5.40 3.80 -11.90
C HIS A 101 4.16 2.93 -12.14
N HIS A 102 4.41 1.69 -12.48
CA HIS A 102 3.37 0.77 -12.88
C HIS A 102 2.62 0.19 -11.67
N HIS A 103 1.33 -0.03 -11.88
CA HIS A 103 0.49 -0.90 -11.08
C HIS A 103 -0.18 -1.91 -12.03
N LEU A 104 -0.30 -3.16 -11.59
CA LEU A 104 -1.03 -4.21 -12.30
C LEU A 104 -2.28 -4.56 -11.52
N LEU A 105 -3.41 -4.44 -12.15
CA LEU A 105 -4.71 -4.84 -11.63
C LEU A 105 -4.98 -6.26 -12.11
N VAL A 106 -5.28 -7.16 -11.17
CA VAL A 106 -5.58 -8.58 -11.43
C VAL A 106 -6.99 -8.86 -10.92
N ASP A 107 -7.89 -9.27 -11.81
CA ASP A 107 -9.27 -9.64 -11.49
C ASP A 107 -10.05 -8.58 -10.70
N THR A 108 -9.78 -7.32 -10.98
CA THR A 108 -10.44 -6.21 -10.31
C THR A 108 -10.72 -5.04 -11.26
N ASP A 109 -11.73 -4.26 -10.91
CA ASP A 109 -12.04 -3.02 -11.60
C ASP A 109 -11.04 -1.90 -11.25
N PRO A 110 -10.88 -0.89 -12.10
CA PRO A 110 -10.06 0.28 -11.78
C PRO A 110 -10.51 0.97 -10.48
N PRO A 111 -9.55 1.38 -9.62
CA PRO A 111 -9.84 2.06 -8.37
C PRO A 111 -10.36 3.50 -8.60
N ASP A 112 -10.69 4.20 -7.52
CA ASP A 112 -11.00 5.64 -7.59
C ASP A 112 -9.77 6.40 -8.10
N MET A 113 -9.94 7.08 -9.26
CA MET A 113 -8.86 7.80 -9.93
C MET A 113 -8.40 9.06 -9.17
N GLY A 114 -9.11 9.50 -8.16
CA GLY A 114 -8.77 10.65 -7.33
C GLY A 114 -8.03 10.29 -6.04
N LEU A 115 -7.86 9.00 -5.78
CA LEU A 115 -7.22 8.48 -4.58
C LEU A 115 -5.94 7.70 -4.92
N PRO A 116 -5.03 7.49 -3.97
CA PRO A 116 -3.92 6.57 -4.15
C PRO A 116 -4.41 5.17 -4.52
N ILE A 117 -3.76 4.57 -5.52
CA ILE A 117 -4.03 3.19 -5.94
C ILE A 117 -3.79 2.27 -4.74
N PRO A 118 -4.72 1.38 -4.38
CA PRO A 118 -4.51 0.41 -3.31
C PRO A 118 -3.27 -0.45 -3.54
N ALA A 119 -2.72 -1.00 -2.47
CA ALA A 119 -1.67 -2.01 -2.51
C ALA A 119 -2.17 -3.26 -1.80
N ASP A 120 -2.71 -4.19 -2.56
CA ASP A 120 -3.29 -5.45 -2.09
C ASP A 120 -3.03 -6.57 -3.11
N GLU A 121 -3.64 -7.74 -2.93
CA GLU A 121 -3.45 -8.91 -3.80
C GLU A 121 -3.94 -8.69 -5.24
N ASN A 122 -4.87 -7.77 -5.45
CA ASN A 122 -5.44 -7.44 -6.76
C ASN A 122 -4.80 -6.18 -7.40
N HIS A 123 -4.03 -5.39 -6.62
CA HIS A 123 -3.35 -4.18 -7.08
C HIS A 123 -1.85 -4.30 -6.81
N ILE A 124 -1.12 -4.90 -7.74
CA ILE A 124 0.30 -5.16 -7.59
C ILE A 124 1.10 -3.91 -7.93
N HIS A 125 1.91 -3.45 -6.99
CA HIS A 125 2.67 -2.21 -7.08
C HIS A 125 4.13 -2.46 -7.49
N PHE A 126 4.63 -1.71 -8.48
CA PHE A 126 6.02 -1.78 -8.98
C PHE A 126 6.80 -0.52 -8.59
N GLY A 127 6.99 -0.32 -7.28
CA GLY A 127 7.62 0.86 -6.72
C GLY A 127 9.13 0.96 -6.93
N ASP A 128 9.76 -0.03 -7.52
CA ASP A 128 11.18 -0.06 -7.88
C ASP A 128 11.45 0.27 -9.36
N ALA A 129 10.44 0.76 -10.07
CA ALA A 129 10.46 1.02 -11.51
C ALA A 129 10.60 -0.25 -12.38
N SER A 130 10.25 -1.41 -11.86
CA SER A 130 10.20 -2.65 -12.65
C SER A 130 9.18 -2.55 -13.78
N THR A 131 9.50 -3.19 -14.91
CA THR A 131 8.65 -3.30 -16.11
C THR A 131 8.28 -4.74 -16.42
N SER A 132 8.51 -5.65 -15.48
CA SER A 132 8.15 -7.06 -15.61
C SER A 132 7.97 -7.72 -14.25
N THR A 133 7.21 -8.80 -14.23
CA THR A 133 7.01 -9.65 -13.06
C THR A 133 6.72 -11.09 -13.47
N ALA A 134 6.81 -12.01 -12.52
CA ALA A 134 6.33 -13.37 -12.66
C ALA A 134 5.30 -13.64 -11.56
N LEU A 135 4.07 -13.95 -11.95
CA LEU A 135 2.97 -14.20 -11.02
C LEU A 135 2.58 -15.67 -11.03
N THR A 136 2.17 -16.15 -9.87
CA THR A 136 1.48 -17.43 -9.73
C THR A 136 0.01 -17.14 -9.48
N LEU A 137 -0.85 -17.51 -10.41
CA LEU A 137 -2.29 -17.34 -10.34
C LEU A 137 -2.96 -18.71 -10.25
N GLU A 138 -4.19 -18.78 -9.75
CA GLU A 138 -4.94 -20.03 -9.74
C GLU A 138 -5.24 -20.47 -11.18
N PRO A 139 -5.40 -21.77 -11.45
CA PRO A 139 -5.83 -22.21 -12.79
C PRO A 139 -7.21 -21.63 -13.16
N GLY A 140 -7.32 -21.11 -14.37
CA GLY A 140 -8.56 -20.50 -14.85
C GLY A 140 -8.34 -19.23 -15.65
N GLU A 141 -9.44 -18.50 -15.88
CA GLU A 141 -9.45 -17.22 -16.58
C GLU A 141 -9.14 -16.08 -15.62
N HIS A 142 -8.22 -15.18 -16.02
CA HIS A 142 -7.83 -13.99 -15.28
C HIS A 142 -7.85 -12.77 -16.17
N THR A 143 -8.27 -11.64 -15.60
CA THR A 143 -8.19 -10.34 -16.26
C THR A 143 -7.01 -9.54 -15.72
N LEU A 144 -6.26 -8.90 -16.63
CA LEU A 144 -5.12 -8.06 -16.30
C LEU A 144 -5.30 -6.67 -16.90
N ARG A 145 -4.92 -5.64 -16.15
CA ARG A 145 -4.90 -4.25 -16.62
C ARG A 145 -3.76 -3.49 -16.00
N LEU A 146 -3.12 -2.62 -16.75
CA LEU A 146 -2.07 -1.73 -16.25
C LEU A 146 -2.63 -0.35 -15.95
N LEU A 147 -2.16 0.27 -14.87
CA LEU A 147 -2.47 1.64 -14.48
C LEU A 147 -1.18 2.32 -14.00
N LEU A 148 -0.93 3.55 -14.45
CA LEU A 148 0.24 4.32 -14.05
C LEU A 148 -0.11 5.26 -12.89
N GLY A 149 0.62 5.14 -11.78
CA GLY A 149 0.57 6.04 -10.63
C GLY A 149 1.67 7.09 -10.66
N ASP A 150 1.40 8.28 -10.14
CA ASP A 150 2.38 9.33 -9.91
C ASP A 150 3.19 9.07 -8.63
N HIS A 151 4.06 9.99 -8.24
CA HIS A 151 4.91 9.87 -7.04
C HIS A 151 4.12 9.69 -5.72
N LEU A 152 2.82 10.03 -5.69
CA LEU A 152 1.90 9.80 -4.57
C LEU A 152 1.00 8.58 -4.77
N HIS A 153 1.27 7.75 -5.77
CA HIS A 153 0.44 6.60 -6.18
C HIS A 153 -0.94 6.99 -6.72
N ILE A 154 -1.17 8.26 -7.06
CA ILE A 154 -2.44 8.72 -7.59
C ILE A 154 -2.41 8.60 -9.12
N PRO A 155 -3.45 8.03 -9.77
CA PRO A 155 -3.52 7.96 -11.22
C PRO A 155 -3.45 9.35 -11.87
N HIS A 156 -2.69 9.48 -12.96
CA HIS A 156 -2.57 10.73 -13.73
C HIS A 156 -3.93 11.22 -14.26
N ASN A 157 -4.00 12.48 -14.68
CA ASN A 157 -5.19 13.07 -15.29
C ASN A 157 -4.90 13.65 -16.69
N PRO A 158 -5.47 13.06 -17.76
CA PRO A 158 -6.26 11.82 -17.80
C PRO A 158 -5.47 10.59 -17.35
N PRO A 159 -6.14 9.50 -16.88
CA PRO A 159 -5.45 8.31 -16.44
C PRO A 159 -4.73 7.63 -17.61
N ILE A 160 -3.51 7.13 -17.33
CA ILE A 160 -2.76 6.30 -18.26
C ILE A 160 -2.98 4.86 -17.87
N MET A 161 -3.80 4.18 -18.65
CA MET A 161 -4.29 2.84 -18.35
C MET A 161 -4.37 2.03 -19.65
N SER A 162 -4.00 0.74 -19.58
CA SER A 162 -4.12 -0.16 -20.73
C SER A 162 -5.56 -0.61 -20.95
N ASP A 163 -5.81 -1.21 -22.10
CA ASP A 163 -6.95 -2.10 -22.26
C ASP A 163 -6.84 -3.26 -21.25
N THR A 164 -7.98 -3.86 -20.92
CA THR A 164 -7.99 -5.12 -20.17
C THR A 164 -7.65 -6.25 -21.13
N ILE A 165 -6.74 -7.11 -20.73
CA ILE A 165 -6.50 -8.39 -21.40
C ILE A 165 -7.03 -9.52 -20.53
N THR A 166 -7.44 -10.61 -21.16
CA THR A 166 -7.86 -11.85 -20.51
C THR A 166 -6.85 -12.94 -20.84
N ILE A 167 -6.39 -13.69 -19.83
CA ILE A 167 -5.49 -14.81 -20.01
C ILE A 167 -6.06 -16.06 -19.35
N ILE A 168 -5.59 -17.22 -19.77
CA ILE A 168 -5.98 -18.53 -19.21
C ILE A 168 -4.75 -19.16 -18.59
N ILE A 169 -4.83 -19.53 -17.31
CA ILE A 169 -3.77 -20.27 -16.60
C ILE A 169 -4.11 -21.75 -16.56
N GLU A 170 -3.13 -22.60 -16.98
CA GLU A 170 -3.21 -24.07 -16.99
C GLU A 170 -2.30 -24.71 -15.94
#